data_19e3d37ca5adb40c543548870013c220
#
_entry.id   19e3d37ca5adb40c543548870013c220
#
_cell.length_a   1.000
_cell.length_b   1.000
_cell.length_c   1.000
_cell.angle_alpha   90.00
_cell.angle_beta   90.00
_cell.angle_gamma   90.00
#
_symmetry.space_group_name_H-M   'P 1'
#
loop_
_entity.id
_entity.type
_entity.pdbx_description
1 polymer ?
#
loop_
_entity_poly.entity_id
_entity_poly.type
_entity_poly.pdbx_seq_one_letter_code
_entity_poly.pdbx_strand_id
1 'polypeptide(L)'
;LNLRPESSLAMAQALLNQTADAHMLLARFGGPSFGGLKNVNNALSRANAGSVLNTRELLDIAGVLRVIRTLSQWRESNAGVHSVLDPLFNALAPNKYLETAIFNAIVSEDEISDNASPALADIRRKIRVQESKVREQLEKFTRSQSRWRSSRRITR
;
A
#
# COMPACT_ATOMS: atom_id res chain seq x y z
N LEU A 1 -14.22 22.53 -7.20
CA LEU A 1 -13.28 23.65 -7.05
C LEU A 1 -13.89 24.65 -6.07
N ASN A 2 -13.33 24.75 -4.86
CA ASN A 2 -13.74 25.76 -3.86
C ASN A 2 -12.84 27.01 -4.02
N LEU A 3 -12.94 27.69 -5.16
CA LEU A 3 -12.30 28.98 -5.33
C LEU A 3 -13.04 30.01 -4.44
N ARG A 4 -12.31 30.65 -3.53
CA ARG A 4 -12.81 31.77 -2.73
C ARG A 4 -12.08 33.03 -3.16
N PRO A 5 -12.79 34.18 -3.25
CA PRO A 5 -12.15 35.43 -3.56
C PRO A 5 -11.22 35.86 -2.41
N GLU A 6 -10.03 36.32 -2.75
CA GLU A 6 -9.09 36.89 -1.80
C GLU A 6 -9.27 38.41 -1.75
N SER A 7 -9.27 38.96 -0.53
CA SER A 7 -9.41 40.40 -0.30
C SER A 7 -8.07 41.14 -0.25
N SER A 8 -6.96 40.42 -0.07
CA SER A 8 -5.61 40.95 -0.03
C SER A 8 -4.93 40.83 -1.40
N LEU A 9 -4.49 41.95 -1.97
CA LEU A 9 -3.73 41.99 -3.23
C LEU A 9 -2.46 41.14 -3.17
N ALA A 10 -1.72 41.20 -2.05
CA ALA A 10 -0.49 40.42 -1.89
C ALA A 10 -0.77 38.91 -1.90
N MET A 11 -1.84 38.46 -1.24
CA MET A 11 -2.21 37.06 -1.23
C MET A 11 -2.72 36.59 -2.60
N ALA A 12 -3.55 37.38 -3.27
CA ALA A 12 -4.01 37.10 -4.63
C ALA A 12 -2.83 36.94 -5.60
N GLN A 13 -1.85 37.86 -5.53
CA GLN A 13 -0.64 37.79 -6.35
C GLN A 13 0.20 36.55 -6.05
N ALA A 14 0.34 36.17 -4.78
CA ALA A 14 1.07 34.95 -4.39
C ALA A 14 0.41 33.68 -4.97
N LEU A 15 -0.91 33.56 -4.91
CA LEU A 15 -1.66 32.45 -5.47
C LEU A 15 -1.57 32.40 -7.01
N LEU A 16 -1.61 33.56 -7.66
CA LEU A 16 -1.40 33.64 -9.11
C LEU A 16 0.02 33.20 -9.51
N ASN A 17 1.04 33.61 -8.76
CA ASN A 17 2.42 33.21 -9.00
C ASN A 17 2.59 31.68 -8.82
N GLN A 18 1.97 31.09 -7.76
CA GLN A 18 1.97 29.63 -7.60
C GLN A 18 1.32 28.91 -8.79
N THR A 19 0.20 29.43 -9.29
CA THR A 19 -0.50 28.86 -10.44
C THR A 19 0.34 28.99 -11.72
N ALA A 20 0.97 30.13 -11.94
CA ALA A 20 1.86 30.36 -13.09
C ALA A 20 3.06 29.42 -13.06
N ASP A 21 3.70 29.26 -11.90
CA ASP A 21 4.83 28.34 -11.74
C ASP A 21 4.41 26.88 -11.92
N ALA A 22 3.25 26.48 -11.38
CA ALA A 22 2.72 25.14 -11.60
C ALA A 22 2.51 24.88 -13.10
N HIS A 23 1.91 25.82 -13.82
CA HIS A 23 1.72 25.72 -15.27
C HIS A 23 3.05 25.60 -16.02
N MET A 24 4.02 26.43 -15.66
CA MET A 24 5.36 26.41 -16.26
C MET A 24 6.06 25.07 -16.03
N LEU A 25 6.04 24.55 -14.81
CA LEU A 25 6.62 23.26 -14.46
C LEU A 25 5.95 22.12 -15.22
N LEU A 26 4.61 22.11 -15.30
CA LEU A 26 3.84 21.14 -16.07
C LEU A 26 4.15 21.17 -17.57
N ALA A 27 4.24 22.37 -18.14
CA ALA A 27 4.54 22.54 -19.57
C ALA A 27 5.96 22.07 -19.93
N ARG A 28 6.93 22.28 -19.03
CA ARG A 28 8.35 21.99 -19.27
C ARG A 28 8.74 20.55 -18.97
N PHE A 29 8.19 19.96 -17.91
CA PHE A 29 8.64 18.67 -17.37
C PHE A 29 7.56 17.59 -17.35
N GLY A 30 6.35 17.93 -17.79
CA GLY A 30 5.19 17.06 -17.61
C GLY A 30 4.66 17.05 -16.17
N GLY A 31 3.46 16.54 -15.97
CA GLY A 31 2.83 16.50 -14.66
C GLY A 31 3.30 15.32 -13.83
N PRO A 32 3.60 15.51 -12.53
CA PRO A 32 3.78 14.39 -11.62
C PRO A 32 2.46 13.67 -11.41
N SER A 33 2.52 12.37 -11.07
CA SER A 33 1.32 11.59 -10.79
C SER A 33 0.87 11.78 -9.34
N PHE A 34 -0.40 12.14 -9.16
CA PHE A 34 -1.09 12.16 -7.85
C PHE A 34 -1.97 10.91 -7.64
N GLY A 35 -1.86 9.92 -8.53
CA GLY A 35 -2.62 8.68 -8.44
C GLY A 35 -2.30 7.91 -7.15
N GLY A 36 -3.36 7.49 -6.44
CA GLY A 36 -3.20 6.80 -5.16
C GLY A 36 -3.19 7.72 -3.93
N LEU A 37 -3.30 9.04 -4.10
CA LEU A 37 -3.46 9.96 -2.99
C LEU A 37 -4.84 9.79 -2.35
N LYS A 38 -4.86 9.45 -1.07
CA LYS A 38 -6.07 9.29 -0.27
C LYS A 38 -6.00 10.09 1.02
N ASN A 39 -7.17 10.41 1.58
CA ASN A 39 -7.21 11.07 2.88
C ASN A 39 -7.00 10.04 4.00
N VAL A 40 -5.81 10.07 4.60
CA VAL A 40 -5.40 9.17 5.68
C VAL A 40 -5.43 9.83 7.06
N ASN A 41 -5.91 11.06 7.19
CA ASN A 41 -5.87 11.82 8.44
C ASN A 41 -6.54 11.08 9.60
N ASN A 42 -7.72 10.49 9.38
CA ASN A 42 -8.43 9.74 10.41
C ASN A 42 -7.64 8.50 10.87
N ALA A 43 -7.02 7.77 9.93
CA ALA A 43 -6.19 6.63 10.25
C ALA A 43 -4.96 7.06 11.08
N LEU A 44 -4.27 8.12 10.68
CA LEU A 44 -3.13 8.66 11.41
C LEU A 44 -3.51 9.15 12.81
N SER A 45 -4.64 9.85 12.95
CA SER A 45 -5.13 10.32 14.26
C SER A 45 -5.44 9.16 15.19
N ARG A 46 -6.04 8.08 14.69
CA ARG A 46 -6.31 6.86 15.46
C ARG A 46 -5.03 6.13 15.85
N ALA A 47 -4.07 6.01 14.93
CA ALA A 47 -2.77 5.42 15.21
C ALA A 47 -2.02 6.20 16.30
N ASN A 48 -2.05 7.54 16.25
CA ASN A 48 -1.46 8.40 17.26
C ASN A 48 -2.12 8.25 18.64
N ALA A 49 -3.40 7.89 18.67
CA ALA A 49 -4.14 7.54 19.88
C ALA A 49 -3.92 6.09 20.36
N GLY A 50 -3.02 5.34 19.72
CA GLY A 50 -2.69 3.95 20.06
C GLY A 50 -3.66 2.90 19.50
N SER A 51 -4.53 3.25 18.56
CA SER A 51 -5.44 2.29 17.91
C SER A 51 -4.72 1.48 16.85
N VAL A 52 -5.16 0.25 16.65
CA VAL A 52 -4.69 -0.62 15.56
C VAL A 52 -5.34 -0.20 14.25
N LEU A 53 -4.55 -0.15 13.18
CA LEU A 53 -5.01 0.09 11.81
C LEU A 53 -5.28 -1.24 11.09
N ASN A 54 -6.27 -1.26 10.20
CA ASN A 54 -6.53 -2.40 9.35
C ASN A 54 -5.62 -2.40 8.10
N THR A 55 -5.64 -3.50 7.35
CA THR A 55 -4.83 -3.70 6.14
C THR A 55 -5.06 -2.63 5.08
N ARG A 56 -6.31 -2.24 4.85
CA ARG A 56 -6.70 -1.20 3.90
C ARG A 56 -6.13 0.17 4.29
N GLU A 57 -6.27 0.56 5.56
CA GLU A 57 -5.73 1.82 6.07
C GLU A 57 -4.20 1.88 5.93
N LEU A 58 -3.51 0.76 6.21
CA LEU A 58 -2.06 0.66 6.02
C LEU A 58 -1.67 0.76 4.54
N LEU A 59 -2.40 0.10 3.63
CA LEU A 59 -2.16 0.23 2.18
C LEU A 59 -2.42 1.65 1.67
N ASP A 60 -3.44 2.34 2.17
CA ASP A 60 -3.72 3.73 1.83
C ASP A 60 -2.59 4.65 2.30
N ILE A 61 -2.06 4.44 3.51
CA ILE A 61 -0.88 5.17 4.02
C ILE A 61 0.35 4.89 3.16
N ALA A 62 0.61 3.63 2.81
CA ALA A 62 1.73 3.28 1.94
C ALA A 62 1.59 3.89 0.54
N GLY A 63 0.36 3.96 0.00
CA GLY A 63 0.03 4.67 -1.24
C GLY A 63 0.38 6.15 -1.18
N VAL A 64 0.02 6.83 -0.09
CA VAL A 64 0.37 8.25 0.13
C VAL A 64 1.89 8.42 0.25
N LEU A 65 2.60 7.56 0.99
CA LEU A 65 4.06 7.61 1.10
C LEU A 65 4.75 7.43 -0.26
N ARG A 66 4.21 6.54 -1.11
CA ARG A 66 4.69 6.36 -2.49
C ARG A 66 4.51 7.63 -3.31
N VAL A 67 3.36 8.30 -3.23
CA VAL A 67 3.11 9.56 -3.93
C VAL A 67 4.08 10.64 -3.46
N ILE A 68 4.26 10.80 -2.14
CA ILE A 68 5.22 11.76 -1.56
C ILE A 68 6.62 11.51 -2.12
N ARG A 69 7.11 10.27 -2.12
CA ARG A 69 8.42 9.91 -2.67
C ARG A 69 8.53 10.21 -4.16
N THR A 70 7.50 9.89 -4.93
CA THR A 70 7.48 10.14 -6.38
C THR A 70 7.50 11.63 -6.68
N LEU A 71 6.75 12.45 -5.92
CA LEU A 71 6.76 13.90 -6.06
C LEU A 71 8.12 14.50 -5.70
N SER A 72 8.75 14.06 -4.62
CA SER A 72 10.10 14.50 -4.23
C SER A 72 11.11 14.17 -5.32
N GLN A 73 11.12 12.95 -5.83
CA GLN A 73 12.01 12.52 -6.91
C GLN A 73 11.76 13.30 -8.20
N TRP A 74 10.49 13.54 -8.55
CA TRP A 74 10.15 14.35 -9.73
C TRP A 74 10.70 15.77 -9.58
N ARG A 75 10.58 16.38 -8.40
CA ARG A 75 11.10 17.73 -8.14
C ARG A 75 12.63 17.77 -8.15
N GLU A 76 13.29 16.81 -7.54
CA GLU A 76 14.75 16.66 -7.54
C GLU A 76 15.31 16.51 -8.96
N SER A 77 14.68 15.69 -9.80
CA SER A 77 15.06 15.50 -11.20
C SER A 77 14.92 16.79 -12.04
N ASN A 78 14.14 17.75 -11.57
CA ASN A 78 13.84 19.02 -12.24
C ASN A 78 14.31 20.23 -11.41
N ALA A 79 15.32 20.06 -10.57
CA ALA A 79 15.82 21.08 -9.63
C ALA A 79 16.46 22.32 -10.32
N GLY A 80 16.76 22.26 -11.63
CA GLY A 80 17.40 23.36 -12.37
C GLY A 80 16.53 24.61 -12.59
N VAL A 81 15.26 24.59 -12.13
CA VAL A 81 14.33 25.72 -12.25
C VAL A 81 13.80 26.05 -10.86
N HIS A 82 14.06 27.26 -10.38
CA HIS A 82 13.47 27.75 -9.13
C HIS A 82 11.98 28.05 -9.30
N SER A 83 11.20 27.72 -8.27
CA SER A 83 9.75 27.93 -8.25
C SER A 83 9.30 28.41 -6.88
N VAL A 84 8.26 29.24 -6.85
CA VAL A 84 7.57 29.61 -5.59
C VAL A 84 6.89 28.40 -4.93
N LEU A 85 6.80 27.26 -5.61
CA LEU A 85 6.30 25.98 -5.05
C LEU A 85 7.38 25.18 -4.30
N ASP A 86 8.65 25.55 -4.41
CA ASP A 86 9.75 24.81 -3.76
C ASP A 86 9.56 24.59 -2.26
N PRO A 87 9.06 25.53 -1.46
CA PRO A 87 8.77 25.29 -0.05
C PRO A 87 7.76 24.17 0.18
N LEU A 88 6.78 23.99 -0.72
CA LEU A 88 5.79 22.91 -0.62
C LEU A 88 6.43 21.54 -0.92
N PHE A 89 7.29 21.46 -1.93
CA PHE A 89 8.03 20.23 -2.22
C PHE A 89 9.03 19.88 -1.12
N ASN A 90 9.72 20.88 -0.55
CA ASN A 90 10.67 20.67 0.55
C ASN A 90 10.01 20.24 1.86
N ALA A 91 8.72 20.52 2.04
CA ALA A 91 7.93 20.02 3.17
C ALA A 91 7.56 18.54 3.05
N LEU A 92 7.74 17.91 1.88
CA LEU A 92 7.49 16.49 1.69
C LEU A 92 8.60 15.68 2.36
N ALA A 93 8.21 14.76 3.24
CA ALA A 93 9.14 13.86 3.95
C ALA A 93 8.91 12.41 3.49
N PRO A 94 9.61 11.94 2.43
CA PRO A 94 9.48 10.56 1.97
C PRO A 94 10.01 9.57 3.00
N ASN A 95 9.26 8.51 3.25
CA ASN A 95 9.67 7.40 4.13
C ASN A 95 9.59 6.08 3.37
N LYS A 96 10.62 5.82 2.56
CA LYS A 96 10.73 4.59 1.77
C LYS A 96 10.76 3.32 2.62
N TYR A 97 11.34 3.39 3.82
CA TYR A 97 11.39 2.24 4.71
C TYR A 97 9.99 1.79 5.11
N LEU A 98 9.17 2.71 5.60
CA LEU A 98 7.80 2.42 6.01
C LEU A 98 6.92 2.00 4.82
N GLU A 99 7.04 2.71 3.68
CA GLU A 99 6.37 2.34 2.43
C GLU A 99 6.65 0.87 2.07
N THR A 100 7.93 0.50 2.03
CA THR A 100 8.37 -0.85 1.65
C THR A 100 7.95 -1.89 2.68
N ALA A 101 8.04 -1.59 3.98
CA ALA A 101 7.63 -2.50 5.05
C ALA A 101 6.14 -2.85 4.95
N ILE A 102 5.29 -1.87 4.69
CA ILE A 102 3.85 -2.10 4.54
C ILE A 102 3.56 -2.94 3.29
N PHE A 103 4.10 -2.60 2.12
CA PHE A 103 3.85 -3.36 0.89
C PHE A 103 4.43 -4.77 0.91
N ASN A 104 5.50 -5.01 1.65
CA ASN A 104 6.03 -6.37 1.83
C ASN A 104 5.18 -7.21 2.80
N ALA A 105 4.57 -6.57 3.78
CA ALA A 105 3.74 -7.25 4.76
C ALA A 105 2.30 -7.50 4.27
N ILE A 106 1.76 -6.63 3.42
CA ILE A 106 0.36 -6.66 3.00
C ILE A 106 0.28 -6.77 1.48
N VAL A 107 -0.26 -7.90 0.99
CA VAL A 107 -0.44 -8.17 -0.45
C VAL A 107 -1.70 -7.50 -0.97
N SER A 108 -2.80 -7.61 -0.21
CA SER A 108 -4.10 -7.02 -0.53
C SER A 108 -4.87 -6.67 0.76
N GLU A 109 -6.08 -6.10 0.61
CA GLU A 109 -6.93 -5.79 1.77
C GLU A 109 -7.23 -7.03 2.63
N ASP A 110 -7.32 -8.21 2.02
CA ASP A 110 -7.68 -9.47 2.68
C ASP A 110 -6.49 -10.40 2.90
N GLU A 111 -5.31 -10.06 2.42
CA GLU A 111 -4.16 -10.97 2.42
C GLU A 111 -2.90 -10.33 3.02
N ILE A 112 -2.43 -10.94 4.10
CA ILE A 112 -1.13 -10.64 4.71
C ILE A 112 -0.09 -11.63 4.17
N SER A 113 1.04 -11.10 3.71
CA SER A 113 2.17 -11.88 3.17
C SER A 113 2.75 -12.84 4.23
N ASP A 114 3.23 -14.00 3.79
CA ASP A 114 4.04 -14.89 4.64
C ASP A 114 5.29 -14.18 5.18
N ASN A 115 5.81 -13.20 4.42
CA ASN A 115 6.98 -12.40 4.81
C ASN A 115 6.69 -11.29 5.82
N ALA A 116 5.43 -11.10 6.24
CA ALA A 116 5.06 -10.09 7.23
C ALA A 116 5.73 -10.34 8.59
N SER A 117 5.91 -11.61 8.97
CA SER A 117 6.77 -11.99 10.11
C SER A 117 7.25 -13.44 10.00
N PRO A 118 8.45 -13.75 10.56
CA PRO A 118 8.95 -15.13 10.61
C PRO A 118 7.99 -16.09 11.33
N ALA A 119 7.33 -15.61 12.38
CA ALA A 119 6.37 -16.40 13.14
C ALA A 119 5.16 -16.79 12.29
N LEU A 120 4.62 -15.86 11.48
CA LEU A 120 3.49 -16.13 10.58
C LEU A 120 3.89 -17.14 9.49
N ALA A 121 5.07 -16.98 8.89
CA ALA A 121 5.59 -17.92 7.91
C ALA A 121 5.70 -19.34 8.48
N ASP A 122 6.19 -19.47 9.71
CA ASP A 122 6.34 -20.76 10.42
C ASP A 122 4.99 -21.41 10.72
N ILE A 123 4.03 -20.63 11.22
CA ILE A 123 2.68 -21.12 11.52
C ILE A 123 2.01 -21.61 10.23
N ARG A 124 2.02 -20.82 9.17
CA ARG A 124 1.43 -21.20 7.88
C ARG A 124 2.09 -22.43 7.27
N ARG A 125 3.42 -22.56 7.40
CA ARG A 125 4.15 -23.76 7.00
C ARG A 125 3.66 -24.99 7.77
N LYS A 126 3.51 -24.88 9.10
CA LYS A 126 2.99 -25.98 9.94
C LYS A 126 1.57 -26.36 9.56
N ILE A 127 0.71 -25.39 9.28
CA ILE A 127 -0.66 -25.65 8.80
C ILE A 127 -0.63 -26.46 7.51
N ARG A 128 0.11 -26.03 6.48
CA ARG A 128 0.23 -26.74 5.20
C ARG A 128 0.72 -28.19 5.36
N VAL A 129 1.69 -28.40 6.26
CA VAL A 129 2.18 -29.75 6.56
C VAL A 129 1.10 -30.63 7.20
N GLN A 130 0.31 -30.09 8.14
CA GLN A 130 -0.77 -30.84 8.77
C GLN A 130 -1.92 -31.13 7.79
N GLU A 131 -2.29 -30.17 6.95
CA GLU A 131 -3.29 -30.39 5.89
C GLU A 131 -2.87 -31.49 4.93
N SER A 132 -1.59 -31.54 4.53
CA SER A 132 -1.05 -32.61 3.68
C SER A 132 -1.15 -33.96 4.37
N LYS A 133 -0.84 -34.06 5.67
CA LYS A 133 -0.98 -35.30 6.45
C LYS A 133 -2.43 -35.76 6.55
N VAL A 134 -3.37 -34.84 6.80
CA VAL A 134 -4.80 -35.16 6.84
C VAL A 134 -5.27 -35.70 5.50
N ARG A 135 -4.87 -35.06 4.38
CA ARG A 135 -5.22 -35.52 3.04
C ARG A 135 -4.66 -36.92 2.78
N GLU A 136 -3.41 -37.16 3.12
CA GLU A 136 -2.78 -38.49 2.98
C GLU A 136 -3.52 -39.59 3.78
N GLN A 137 -3.92 -39.27 5.01
CA GLN A 137 -4.70 -40.20 5.85
C GLN A 137 -6.06 -40.49 5.21
N LEU A 138 -6.78 -39.47 4.75
CA LEU A 138 -8.06 -39.67 4.07
C LEU A 138 -7.93 -40.52 2.81
N GLU A 139 -6.89 -40.32 2.02
CA GLU A 139 -6.60 -41.16 0.85
C GLU A 139 -6.33 -42.61 1.25
N LYS A 140 -5.58 -42.85 2.32
CA LYS A 140 -5.36 -44.23 2.85
C LYS A 140 -6.68 -44.87 3.28
N PHE A 141 -7.56 -44.13 3.95
CA PHE A 141 -8.88 -44.66 4.33
C PHE A 141 -9.75 -45.00 3.13
N THR A 142 -9.83 -44.13 2.14
CA THR A 142 -10.61 -44.36 0.91
C THR A 142 -10.08 -45.56 0.12
N ARG A 143 -8.77 -45.73 -0.01
CA ARG A 143 -8.14 -46.88 -0.67
C ARG A 143 -8.38 -48.19 0.12
N SER A 144 -8.37 -48.14 1.45
CA SER A 144 -8.65 -49.34 2.27
C SER A 144 -10.09 -49.78 2.11
N GLN A 145 -11.06 -48.86 2.12
CA GLN A 145 -12.48 -49.16 1.91
C GLN A 145 -12.76 -49.72 0.50
N SER A 146 -12.09 -49.26 -0.54
CA SER A 146 -12.24 -49.79 -1.90
C SER A 146 -11.72 -51.21 -2.00
N ARG A 147 -10.61 -51.55 -1.33
CA ARG A 147 -10.09 -52.94 -1.22
C ARG A 147 -11.09 -53.88 -0.51
N TRP A 148 -11.74 -53.40 0.55
CA TRP A 148 -12.72 -54.18 1.29
C TRP A 148 -14.00 -54.47 0.49
N ARG A 149 -14.46 -53.55 -0.34
CA ARG A 149 -15.60 -53.75 -1.24
C ARG A 149 -15.29 -54.70 -2.42
N SER A 150 -14.08 -54.68 -2.96
CA SER A 150 -13.67 -55.62 -4.01
C SER A 150 -13.46 -57.02 -3.49
N SER A 151 -12.97 -57.21 -2.24
CA SER A 151 -12.77 -58.53 -1.63
C SER A 151 -14.10 -59.28 -1.35
N ARG A 152 -15.20 -58.56 -1.05
CA ARG A 152 -16.53 -59.15 -0.85
C ARG A 152 -17.25 -59.58 -2.13
N ARG A 153 -16.77 -59.19 -3.32
CA ARG A 153 -17.35 -59.63 -4.62
C ARG A 153 -16.81 -60.95 -5.14
N ILE A 154 -15.76 -61.49 -4.54
CA ILE A 154 -15.08 -62.72 -5.00
C ILE A 154 -15.59 -63.97 -4.29
N THR A 155 -16.46 -63.79 -3.27
CA THR A 155 -17.04 -64.89 -2.45
C THR A 155 -18.54 -65.08 -2.71
N ARG A 156 -18.99 -64.99 -3.96
CA ARG A 156 -20.30 -65.45 -4.41
C ARG A 156 -20.19 -66.28 -5.69
#